data_4cd81d6cfb721e6a20e7129bb3a0071d
#
_entry.id   4cd81d6cfb721e6a20e7129bb3a0071d
#
_cell.length_a   1.000
_cell.length_b   1.000
_cell.length_c   1.000
_cell.angle_alpha   90.00
_cell.angle_beta   90.00
_cell.angle_gamma   90.00
#
_symmetry.space_group_name_H-M   'P 1'
#
loop_
_entity.id
_entity.type
_entity.pdbx_description
1 polymer ?
#
loop_
_entity_poly.entity_id
_entity_poly.type
_entity_poly.pdbx_seq_one_letter_code
_entity_poly.pdbx_strand_id
1 'polypeptide(L)'
;MSVNSVRHTCVNKILIVGLGSIGKRHIEIIRDLFPEITIGLLRHSKCNEDEIKSYGIKFCFSTIEEALAYQPDAAILANPASFHIDVAIPFADAGVHLLIEKPISNNIDGVRKLISLCSKNGLILMTAYNLRFSPSLNQFRDLLHQGKIGIPYAVHVEAGQYLPNWRPNLDYRQTVSAQEYLGGGVLLELSHEIDYTQWIFGSVKWVKATVLRQSHLEIDVEDTAHLQLGMSNGFNDKQLVVTLNIDFIRHNSTRQCHVIGEKGSLLWNGIQGSIEFFSPNSDEWEVLYSNLTERNYTYEQEIRHFISSIESGSSPHVSGEDGLNVVSVIEAVKKSNVEGSLVYLEQHRV
;
A
#
# COMPACT_ATOMS: atom_id res chain seq x y z
N MET A 1 -17.94 -29.26 22.48
CA MET A 1 -17.00 -28.99 21.36
C MET A 1 -17.86 -28.76 20.13
N SER A 2 -18.23 -27.52 19.83
CA SER A 2 -18.93 -27.15 18.59
C SER A 2 -17.87 -26.90 17.53
N VAL A 3 -17.85 -27.79 16.55
CA VAL A 3 -17.07 -27.57 15.31
C VAL A 3 -17.73 -26.38 14.60
N ASN A 4 -17.10 -25.21 14.67
CA ASN A 4 -17.47 -24.08 13.82
C ASN A 4 -17.25 -24.54 12.37
N SER A 5 -18.33 -24.83 11.67
CA SER A 5 -18.29 -25.01 10.22
C SER A 5 -17.83 -23.70 9.62
N VAL A 6 -16.62 -23.68 9.08
CA VAL A 6 -16.14 -22.60 8.21
C VAL A 6 -17.17 -22.51 7.07
N ARG A 7 -18.01 -21.48 7.07
CA ARG A 7 -18.86 -21.18 5.92
C ARG A 7 -17.91 -20.71 4.82
N HIS A 8 -17.67 -21.54 3.83
CA HIS A 8 -17.05 -21.12 2.57
C HIS A 8 -17.96 -20.04 1.96
N THR A 9 -17.60 -18.80 2.15
CA THR A 9 -18.36 -17.67 1.64
C THR A 9 -17.89 -17.41 0.22
N CYS A 10 -18.66 -17.85 -0.78
CA CYS A 10 -18.39 -17.49 -2.17
C CYS A 10 -18.68 -16.00 -2.35
N VAL A 11 -17.73 -15.25 -2.94
CA VAL A 11 -17.90 -13.81 -3.21
C VAL A 11 -18.69 -13.63 -4.48
N ASN A 12 -19.92 -13.13 -4.39
CA ASN A 12 -20.84 -12.91 -5.52
C ASN A 12 -21.05 -11.42 -5.82
N LYS A 13 -20.92 -10.56 -4.81
CA LYS A 13 -21.17 -9.12 -4.92
C LYS A 13 -20.01 -8.33 -4.33
N ILE A 14 -19.39 -7.51 -5.14
CA ILE A 14 -18.35 -6.56 -4.69
C ILE A 14 -18.86 -5.14 -4.87
N LEU A 15 -18.68 -4.31 -3.85
CA LEU A 15 -18.91 -2.88 -3.89
C LEU A 15 -17.59 -2.17 -4.12
N ILE A 16 -17.54 -1.31 -5.14
CA ILE A 16 -16.41 -0.37 -5.33
C ILE A 16 -16.82 0.98 -4.77
N VAL A 17 -15.99 1.56 -3.91
CA VAL A 17 -16.20 2.90 -3.34
C VAL A 17 -15.26 3.88 -4.01
N GLY A 18 -15.82 4.76 -4.85
CA GLY A 18 -15.06 5.73 -5.64
C GLY A 18 -14.74 5.24 -7.05
N LEU A 19 -14.86 6.15 -8.03
CA LEU A 19 -14.62 5.89 -9.46
C LEU A 19 -13.44 6.73 -10.00
N GLY A 20 -12.39 6.86 -9.18
CA GLY A 20 -11.11 7.40 -9.60
C GLY A 20 -10.32 6.42 -10.48
N SER A 21 -9.08 6.78 -10.83
CA SER A 21 -8.23 5.92 -11.68
C SER A 21 -8.03 4.51 -11.13
N ILE A 22 -7.92 4.38 -9.80
CA ILE A 22 -7.72 3.07 -9.15
C ILE A 22 -9.04 2.29 -9.04
N GLY A 23 -10.15 2.95 -8.74
CA GLY A 23 -11.47 2.29 -8.73
C GLY A 23 -11.84 1.73 -10.10
N LYS A 24 -11.57 2.47 -11.18
CA LYS A 24 -11.76 2.00 -12.56
C LYS A 24 -10.92 0.76 -12.86
N ARG A 25 -9.64 0.77 -12.46
CA ARG A 25 -8.74 -0.37 -12.60
C ARG A 25 -9.25 -1.60 -11.88
N HIS A 26 -9.70 -1.48 -10.63
CA HIS A 26 -10.28 -2.60 -9.89
C HIS A 26 -11.51 -3.19 -10.59
N ILE A 27 -12.39 -2.34 -11.13
CA ILE A 27 -13.56 -2.78 -11.89
C ILE A 27 -13.13 -3.59 -13.12
N GLU A 28 -12.18 -3.08 -13.92
CA GLU A 28 -11.66 -3.76 -15.11
C GLU A 28 -11.06 -5.12 -14.74
N ILE A 29 -10.20 -5.17 -13.74
CA ILE A 29 -9.56 -6.41 -13.27
C ILE A 29 -10.58 -7.43 -12.77
N ILE A 30 -11.57 -7.01 -11.95
CA ILE A 30 -12.59 -7.93 -11.46
C ILE A 30 -13.41 -8.49 -12.61
N ARG A 31 -13.74 -7.68 -13.61
CA ARG A 31 -14.48 -8.15 -14.78
C ARG A 31 -13.72 -9.16 -15.60
N ASP A 32 -12.41 -8.95 -15.77
CA ASP A 32 -11.56 -9.85 -16.54
C ASP A 32 -11.33 -11.18 -15.80
N LEU A 33 -11.13 -11.13 -14.48
CA LEU A 33 -10.78 -12.31 -13.68
C LEU A 33 -11.98 -13.08 -13.13
N PHE A 34 -13.10 -12.39 -12.85
CA PHE A 34 -14.28 -12.90 -12.15
C PHE A 34 -15.56 -12.34 -12.78
N PRO A 35 -15.86 -12.70 -14.04
CA PRO A 35 -16.99 -12.14 -14.78
C PRO A 35 -18.36 -12.44 -14.15
N GLU A 36 -18.44 -13.45 -13.27
CA GLU A 36 -19.65 -13.83 -12.52
C GLU A 36 -19.95 -12.86 -11.37
N ILE A 37 -18.94 -12.14 -10.85
CA ILE A 37 -19.13 -11.23 -9.72
C ILE A 37 -19.94 -10.01 -10.15
N THR A 38 -20.98 -9.71 -9.41
CA THR A 38 -21.76 -8.50 -9.61
C THR A 38 -21.12 -7.31 -8.92
N ILE A 39 -20.83 -6.23 -9.68
CA ILE A 39 -20.19 -5.03 -9.16
C ILE A 39 -21.24 -3.96 -8.91
N GLY A 40 -21.29 -3.44 -7.67
CA GLY A 40 -21.95 -2.20 -7.27
C GLY A 40 -20.94 -1.06 -7.15
N LEU A 41 -21.40 0.17 -7.30
CA LEU A 41 -20.58 1.38 -7.16
C LEU A 41 -21.21 2.34 -6.13
N LEU A 42 -20.42 2.79 -5.17
CA LEU A 42 -20.77 3.90 -4.27
C LEU A 42 -19.94 5.13 -4.64
N ARG A 43 -20.60 6.27 -4.91
CA ARG A 43 -19.94 7.57 -5.16
C ARG A 43 -20.81 8.75 -4.76
N HIS A 44 -20.22 9.82 -4.23
CA HIS A 44 -20.96 11.04 -3.85
C HIS A 44 -21.45 11.87 -5.04
N SER A 45 -20.74 11.86 -6.18
CA SER A 45 -21.18 12.58 -7.37
C SER A 45 -22.28 11.81 -8.08
N LYS A 46 -23.21 12.54 -8.72
CA LYS A 46 -24.28 11.92 -9.52
C LYS A 46 -23.69 10.91 -10.50
N CYS A 47 -24.29 9.74 -10.55
CA CYS A 47 -23.94 8.71 -11.50
C CYS A 47 -24.20 9.18 -12.92
N ASN A 48 -23.16 9.27 -13.75
CA ASN A 48 -23.32 9.44 -15.19
C ASN A 48 -23.67 8.07 -15.77
N GLU A 49 -24.88 7.93 -16.32
CA GLU A 49 -25.38 6.64 -16.82
C GLU A 49 -24.49 6.04 -17.92
N ASP A 50 -23.93 6.87 -18.82
CA ASP A 50 -23.08 6.40 -19.90
C ASP A 50 -21.73 5.91 -19.38
N GLU A 51 -21.13 6.62 -18.40
CA GLU A 51 -19.90 6.18 -17.73
C GLU A 51 -20.12 4.85 -16.99
N ILE A 52 -21.22 4.71 -16.26
CA ILE A 52 -21.55 3.49 -15.51
C ILE A 52 -21.78 2.32 -16.47
N LYS A 53 -22.52 2.53 -17.55
CA LYS A 53 -22.78 1.52 -18.59
C LYS A 53 -21.49 1.06 -19.26
N SER A 54 -20.53 1.98 -19.54
CA SER A 54 -19.26 1.64 -20.18
C SER A 54 -18.42 0.68 -19.35
N TYR A 55 -18.52 0.76 -18.01
CA TYR A 55 -17.91 -0.19 -17.07
C TYR A 55 -18.82 -1.40 -16.77
N GLY A 56 -19.98 -1.53 -17.40
CA GLY A 56 -20.95 -2.61 -17.17
C GLY A 56 -21.50 -2.65 -15.73
N ILE A 57 -21.45 -1.53 -15.00
CA ILE A 57 -21.98 -1.43 -13.62
C ILE A 57 -23.50 -1.34 -13.71
N LYS A 58 -24.19 -2.18 -12.93
CA LYS A 58 -25.67 -2.22 -12.90
C LYS A 58 -26.25 -1.44 -11.73
N PHE A 59 -25.50 -1.28 -10.65
CA PHE A 59 -25.96 -0.70 -9.39
C PHE A 59 -25.05 0.45 -9.01
N CYS A 60 -25.62 1.64 -8.82
CA CYS A 60 -24.89 2.82 -8.37
C CYS A 60 -25.65 3.47 -7.22
N PHE A 61 -24.93 3.73 -6.14
CA PHE A 61 -25.45 4.25 -4.89
C PHE A 61 -24.84 5.61 -4.57
N SER A 62 -25.59 6.47 -3.92
CA SER A 62 -25.17 7.81 -3.51
C SER A 62 -24.89 7.89 -2.00
N THR A 63 -25.41 6.95 -1.22
CA THR A 63 -25.23 6.90 0.23
C THR A 63 -24.75 5.51 0.70
N ILE A 64 -24.15 5.49 1.89
CA ILE A 64 -23.70 4.25 2.52
C ILE A 64 -24.90 3.33 2.81
N GLU A 65 -26.05 3.88 3.24
CA GLU A 65 -27.25 3.13 3.57
C GLU A 65 -27.81 2.40 2.35
N GLU A 66 -27.86 3.07 1.19
CA GLU A 66 -28.26 2.44 -0.08
C GLU A 66 -27.31 1.31 -0.47
N ALA A 67 -26.00 1.53 -0.32
CA ALA A 67 -24.97 0.54 -0.63
C ALA A 67 -25.01 -0.65 0.35
N LEU A 68 -25.32 -0.44 1.61
CA LEU A 68 -25.54 -1.51 2.59
C LEU A 68 -26.78 -2.34 2.28
N ALA A 69 -27.86 -1.70 1.80
CA ALA A 69 -29.09 -2.41 1.38
C ALA A 69 -28.87 -3.33 0.17
N TYR A 70 -27.81 -3.09 -0.63
CA TYR A 70 -27.36 -3.99 -1.70
C TYR A 70 -26.78 -5.30 -1.17
N GLN A 71 -26.34 -5.33 0.10
CA GLN A 71 -25.73 -6.49 0.79
C GLN A 71 -24.50 -7.02 0.04
N PRO A 72 -23.42 -6.23 -0.13
CA PRO A 72 -22.20 -6.73 -0.74
C PRO A 72 -21.49 -7.72 0.18
N ASP A 73 -20.85 -8.75 -0.40
CA ASP A 73 -20.00 -9.70 0.34
C ASP A 73 -18.67 -9.04 0.71
N ALA A 74 -18.17 -8.18 -0.17
CA ALA A 74 -16.94 -7.44 0.01
C ALA A 74 -17.02 -6.02 -0.55
N ALA A 75 -16.21 -5.10 -0.02
CA ALA A 75 -16.06 -3.75 -0.54
C ALA A 75 -14.57 -3.42 -0.77
N ILE A 76 -14.31 -2.74 -1.90
CA ILE A 76 -13.00 -2.19 -2.24
C ILE A 76 -13.10 -0.68 -2.12
N LEU A 77 -12.39 -0.11 -1.15
CA LEU A 77 -12.37 1.33 -0.89
C LEU A 77 -11.28 1.98 -1.73
N ALA A 78 -11.68 2.69 -2.77
CA ALA A 78 -10.83 3.37 -3.75
C ALA A 78 -11.11 4.89 -3.80
N ASN A 79 -11.71 5.42 -2.74
CA ASN A 79 -11.90 6.84 -2.47
C ASN A 79 -10.62 7.45 -1.85
N PRO A 80 -10.53 8.77 -1.62
CA PRO A 80 -9.37 9.38 -0.96
C PRO A 80 -9.14 8.86 0.47
N ALA A 81 -7.87 8.72 0.86
CA ALA A 81 -7.44 8.10 2.12
C ALA A 81 -8.04 8.75 3.38
N SER A 82 -8.32 10.05 3.34
CA SER A 82 -8.96 10.78 4.44
C SER A 82 -10.39 10.32 4.75
N PHE A 83 -11.05 9.62 3.83
CA PHE A 83 -12.42 9.14 4.01
C PHE A 83 -12.51 7.61 4.20
N HIS A 84 -11.39 6.89 4.21
CA HIS A 84 -11.41 5.42 4.27
C HIS A 84 -12.09 4.91 5.54
N ILE A 85 -11.73 5.43 6.71
CA ILE A 85 -12.22 4.92 8.00
C ILE A 85 -13.71 5.17 8.18
N ASP A 86 -14.20 6.37 7.82
CA ASP A 86 -15.60 6.72 7.94
C ASP A 86 -16.51 5.84 7.07
N VAL A 87 -15.98 5.41 5.92
CA VAL A 87 -16.68 4.49 5.02
C VAL A 87 -16.50 3.03 5.46
N ALA A 88 -15.31 2.63 5.91
CA ALA A 88 -14.99 1.25 6.25
C ALA A 88 -15.77 0.74 7.47
N ILE A 89 -15.92 1.55 8.53
CA ILE A 89 -16.56 1.14 9.79
C ILE A 89 -18.01 0.69 9.57
N PRO A 90 -18.89 1.43 8.87
CA PRO A 90 -20.27 0.96 8.61
C PRO A 90 -20.34 -0.37 7.84
N PHE A 91 -19.44 -0.58 6.87
CA PHE A 91 -19.39 -1.85 6.13
C PHE A 91 -18.88 -3.00 7.00
N ALA A 92 -17.87 -2.77 7.83
CA ALA A 92 -17.37 -3.78 8.77
C ALA A 92 -18.42 -4.14 9.84
N ASP A 93 -19.21 -3.18 10.33
CA ASP A 93 -20.33 -3.41 11.24
C ASP A 93 -21.43 -4.28 10.58
N ALA A 94 -21.63 -4.12 9.28
CA ALA A 94 -22.60 -4.90 8.50
C ALA A 94 -22.06 -6.28 8.06
N GLY A 95 -20.82 -6.64 8.41
CA GLY A 95 -20.26 -7.96 8.09
C GLY A 95 -19.63 -8.05 6.71
N VAL A 96 -19.24 -6.94 6.09
CA VAL A 96 -18.63 -6.86 4.76
C VAL A 96 -17.10 -6.96 4.86
N HIS A 97 -16.48 -7.84 4.07
CA HIS A 97 -15.02 -7.93 3.94
C HIS A 97 -14.44 -6.70 3.24
N LEU A 98 -13.24 -6.26 3.61
CA LEU A 98 -12.69 -4.99 3.16
C LEU A 98 -11.31 -5.13 2.52
N LEU A 99 -11.15 -4.61 1.29
CA LEU A 99 -9.88 -4.22 0.71
C LEU A 99 -9.84 -2.69 0.68
N ILE A 100 -8.88 -2.10 1.38
CA ILE A 100 -8.74 -0.64 1.47
C ILE A 100 -7.49 -0.21 0.71
N GLU A 101 -7.66 0.72 -0.24
CA GLU A 101 -6.53 1.31 -0.95
C GLU A 101 -5.52 1.94 0.01
N LYS A 102 -4.28 1.91 -0.44
CA LYS A 102 -3.17 2.47 0.34
C LYS A 102 -3.18 4.02 0.32
N PRO A 103 -2.78 4.64 1.42
CA PRO A 103 -2.64 4.05 2.76
C PRO A 103 -4.01 3.72 3.36
N ILE A 104 -4.05 2.85 4.37
CA ILE A 104 -5.32 2.45 5.02
C ILE A 104 -6.11 3.65 5.56
N SER A 105 -5.41 4.74 5.89
CA SER A 105 -5.95 6.04 6.31
C SER A 105 -4.85 7.10 6.17
N ASN A 106 -5.21 8.38 6.21
CA ASN A 106 -4.26 9.49 6.27
C ASN A 106 -3.70 9.76 7.69
N ASN A 107 -4.24 9.11 8.72
CA ASN A 107 -3.81 9.15 10.11
C ASN A 107 -4.20 7.86 10.84
N ILE A 108 -3.81 7.72 12.13
CA ILE A 108 -4.08 6.50 12.92
C ILE A 108 -5.49 6.45 13.53
N ASP A 109 -6.25 7.55 13.46
CA ASP A 109 -7.56 7.64 14.11
C ASP A 109 -8.55 6.65 13.50
N GLY A 110 -9.24 5.91 14.35
CA GLY A 110 -10.23 4.91 13.94
C GLY A 110 -9.66 3.61 13.34
N VAL A 111 -8.39 3.57 12.90
CA VAL A 111 -7.80 2.37 12.27
C VAL A 111 -7.81 1.18 13.24
N ARG A 112 -7.41 1.37 14.50
CA ARG A 112 -7.44 0.31 15.52
C ARG A 112 -8.85 -0.20 15.78
N LYS A 113 -9.84 0.73 15.81
CA LYS A 113 -11.24 0.37 15.97
C LYS A 113 -11.71 -0.50 14.80
N LEU A 114 -11.35 -0.14 13.58
CA LEU A 114 -11.68 -0.91 12.38
C LEU A 114 -11.07 -2.32 12.42
N ILE A 115 -9.78 -2.43 12.75
CA ILE A 115 -9.08 -3.71 12.88
C ILE A 115 -9.75 -4.61 13.93
N SER A 116 -10.02 -4.04 15.12
CA SER A 116 -10.71 -4.77 16.20
C SER A 116 -12.10 -5.23 15.78
N LEU A 117 -12.83 -4.40 15.07
CA LEU A 117 -14.18 -4.71 14.57
C LEU A 117 -14.14 -5.85 13.54
N CYS A 118 -13.23 -5.77 12.56
CA CYS A 118 -13.06 -6.82 11.56
C CYS A 118 -12.64 -8.15 12.21
N SER A 119 -11.69 -8.11 13.14
CA SER A 119 -11.26 -9.31 13.88
C SER A 119 -12.40 -9.95 14.68
N LYS A 120 -13.18 -9.13 15.40
CA LYS A 120 -14.35 -9.60 16.17
C LYS A 120 -15.40 -10.26 15.29
N ASN A 121 -15.63 -9.72 14.09
CA ASN A 121 -16.64 -10.19 13.15
C ASN A 121 -16.12 -11.29 12.19
N GLY A 122 -14.84 -11.70 12.31
CA GLY A 122 -14.22 -12.68 11.44
C GLY A 122 -14.08 -12.22 9.99
N LEU A 123 -13.90 -10.91 9.76
CA LEU A 123 -13.80 -10.31 8.45
C LEU A 123 -12.36 -10.22 7.97
N ILE A 124 -12.15 -10.40 6.68
CA ILE A 124 -10.91 -10.07 6.03
C ILE A 124 -10.82 -8.55 5.91
N LEU A 125 -9.76 -7.98 6.47
CA LEU A 125 -9.34 -6.60 6.27
C LEU A 125 -7.95 -6.61 5.66
N MET A 126 -7.86 -6.21 4.40
CA MET A 126 -6.63 -6.15 3.61
C MET A 126 -6.33 -4.71 3.20
N THR A 127 -5.05 -4.32 3.28
CA THR A 127 -4.57 -3.02 2.76
C THR A 127 -3.90 -3.23 1.40
N ALA A 128 -4.20 -2.37 0.42
CA ALA A 128 -3.78 -2.56 -0.97
C ALA A 128 -2.32 -2.15 -1.23
N TYR A 129 -1.36 -2.77 -0.55
CA TYR A 129 0.07 -2.65 -0.86
C TYR A 129 0.49 -3.67 -1.92
N ASN A 130 0.03 -3.43 -3.14
CA ASN A 130 0.20 -4.33 -4.28
C ASN A 130 1.65 -4.67 -4.62
N LEU A 131 2.65 -3.87 -4.21
CA LEU A 131 4.07 -4.19 -4.42
C LEU A 131 4.50 -5.49 -3.72
N ARG A 132 3.83 -5.91 -2.65
CA ARG A 132 4.08 -7.23 -2.02
C ARG A 132 3.74 -8.40 -2.94
N PHE A 133 3.05 -8.16 -4.04
CA PHE A 133 2.77 -9.15 -5.10
C PHE A 133 3.73 -9.02 -6.30
N SER A 134 4.73 -8.13 -6.24
CA SER A 134 5.74 -8.00 -7.29
C SER A 134 6.71 -9.17 -7.27
N PRO A 135 6.87 -9.94 -8.38
CA PRO A 135 7.79 -11.07 -8.41
C PRO A 135 9.25 -10.67 -8.13
N SER A 136 9.69 -9.52 -8.67
CA SER A 136 11.06 -9.05 -8.43
C SER A 136 11.29 -8.65 -6.98
N LEU A 137 10.32 -8.01 -6.32
CA LEU A 137 10.45 -7.64 -4.91
C LEU A 137 10.41 -8.87 -3.98
N ASN A 138 9.57 -9.87 -4.29
CA ASN A 138 9.55 -11.14 -3.58
C ASN A 138 10.90 -11.87 -3.70
N GLN A 139 11.43 -11.98 -4.92
CA GLN A 139 12.73 -12.60 -5.17
C GLN A 139 13.86 -11.85 -4.46
N PHE A 140 13.82 -10.51 -4.42
CA PHE A 140 14.79 -9.69 -3.69
C PHE A 140 14.76 -9.98 -2.19
N ARG A 141 13.55 -10.00 -1.60
CA ARG A 141 13.35 -10.36 -0.20
C ARG A 141 13.88 -11.77 0.10
N ASP A 142 13.55 -12.75 -0.75
CA ASP A 142 13.98 -14.13 -0.56
C ASP A 142 15.51 -14.27 -0.62
N LEU A 143 16.18 -13.60 -1.55
CA LEU A 143 17.64 -13.58 -1.63
C LEU A 143 18.29 -13.01 -0.36
N LEU A 144 17.71 -11.92 0.19
CA LEU A 144 18.18 -11.34 1.45
C LEU A 144 18.01 -12.32 2.61
N HIS A 145 16.83 -12.93 2.76
CA HIS A 145 16.52 -13.85 3.85
C HIS A 145 17.27 -15.20 3.72
N GLN A 146 17.66 -15.62 2.51
CA GLN A 146 18.54 -16.74 2.27
C GLN A 146 20.03 -16.42 2.55
N GLY A 147 20.36 -15.17 2.90
CA GLY A 147 21.71 -14.76 3.25
C GLY A 147 22.65 -14.55 2.06
N LYS A 148 22.12 -14.24 0.87
CA LYS A 148 22.93 -14.00 -0.36
C LYS A 148 24.06 -12.99 -0.13
N ILE A 149 23.79 -11.93 0.64
CA ILE A 149 24.79 -10.90 1.00
C ILE A 149 25.32 -11.01 2.43
N GLY A 150 25.03 -12.12 3.13
CA GLY A 150 25.33 -12.22 4.58
C GLY A 150 24.48 -11.25 5.40
N ILE A 151 25.05 -10.69 6.46
CA ILE A 151 24.37 -9.73 7.35
C ILE A 151 24.25 -8.38 6.65
N PRO A 152 23.04 -7.80 6.51
CA PRO A 152 22.87 -6.42 6.04
C PRO A 152 23.49 -5.41 7.00
N TYR A 153 24.24 -4.45 6.48
CA TYR A 153 24.89 -3.38 7.24
C TYR A 153 24.21 -2.02 7.03
N ALA A 154 23.76 -1.74 5.81
CA ALA A 154 23.07 -0.51 5.46
C ALA A 154 22.04 -0.76 4.36
N VAL A 155 20.96 0.02 4.37
CA VAL A 155 19.90 -0.04 3.37
C VAL A 155 19.60 1.38 2.89
N HIS A 156 19.53 1.54 1.57
CA HIS A 156 19.18 2.79 0.91
C HIS A 156 17.95 2.56 0.03
N VAL A 157 16.86 3.22 0.36
CA VAL A 157 15.62 3.18 -0.40
C VAL A 157 15.41 4.52 -1.07
N GLU A 158 15.07 4.50 -2.33
CA GLU A 158 14.83 5.70 -3.09
C GLU A 158 13.64 5.52 -4.04
N ALA A 159 12.66 6.44 -3.97
CA ALA A 159 11.55 6.45 -4.89
C ALA A 159 11.07 7.87 -5.17
N GLY A 160 10.67 8.12 -6.39
CA GLY A 160 10.08 9.39 -6.78
C GLY A 160 9.79 9.48 -8.26
N GLN A 161 8.98 10.45 -8.58
CA GLN A 161 8.60 10.80 -9.94
C GLN A 161 8.02 12.21 -9.96
N TYR A 162 8.30 12.97 -11.01
CA TYR A 162 7.77 14.33 -11.17
C TYR A 162 6.23 14.30 -11.22
N LEU A 163 5.59 14.89 -10.22
CA LEU A 163 4.14 14.78 -10.00
C LEU A 163 3.29 15.15 -11.23
N PRO A 164 3.59 16.24 -11.98
CA PRO A 164 2.85 16.56 -13.20
C PRO A 164 2.86 15.45 -14.27
N ASN A 165 3.89 14.60 -14.27
CA ASN A 165 4.02 13.51 -15.25
C ASN A 165 3.29 12.23 -14.84
N TRP A 166 2.74 12.14 -13.60
CA TRP A 166 2.02 10.94 -13.16
C TRP A 166 0.74 10.69 -13.97
N ARG A 167 0.04 11.78 -14.31
CA ARG A 167 -1.20 11.76 -15.07
C ARG A 167 -1.20 12.92 -16.08
N PRO A 168 -0.52 12.79 -17.23
CA PRO A 168 -0.28 13.90 -18.16
C PRO A 168 -1.54 14.57 -18.69
N ASN A 169 -2.68 13.88 -18.65
CA ASN A 169 -3.98 14.37 -19.15
C ASN A 169 -4.83 15.05 -18.05
N LEU A 170 -4.31 15.17 -16.83
CA LEU A 170 -5.00 15.78 -15.70
C LEU A 170 -4.17 16.93 -15.13
N ASP A 171 -4.84 17.98 -14.68
CA ASP A 171 -4.18 19.00 -13.85
C ASP A 171 -3.79 18.37 -12.50
N TYR A 172 -2.49 18.20 -12.26
CA TYR A 172 -1.97 17.56 -11.05
C TYR A 172 -2.44 18.26 -9.78
N ARG A 173 -2.68 19.59 -9.82
CA ARG A 173 -3.14 20.40 -8.68
C ARG A 173 -4.52 19.97 -8.17
N GLN A 174 -5.34 19.37 -9.04
CA GLN A 174 -6.69 18.89 -8.72
C GLN A 174 -6.70 17.40 -8.31
N THR A 175 -5.54 16.76 -8.30
CA THR A 175 -5.45 15.35 -7.90
C THR A 175 -5.35 15.20 -6.37
N VAL A 176 -5.71 14.02 -5.87
CA VAL A 176 -5.55 13.65 -4.44
C VAL A 176 -4.11 13.92 -3.97
N SER A 177 -3.12 13.57 -4.80
CA SER A 177 -1.70 13.66 -4.46
C SER A 177 -1.23 15.08 -4.12
N ALA A 178 -1.93 16.11 -4.62
CA ALA A 178 -1.58 17.52 -4.44
C ALA A 178 -2.32 18.20 -3.27
N GLN A 179 -3.28 17.51 -2.61
CA GLN A 179 -4.23 18.14 -1.71
C GLN A 179 -4.25 17.47 -0.32
N GLU A 180 -3.93 18.23 0.72
CA GLU A 180 -3.83 17.74 2.10
C GLU A 180 -5.17 17.17 2.61
N TYR A 181 -6.29 17.87 2.35
CA TYR A 181 -7.61 17.44 2.84
C TYR A 181 -8.09 16.11 2.25
N LEU A 182 -7.53 15.67 1.11
CA LEU A 182 -7.79 14.36 0.50
C LEU A 182 -6.81 13.27 0.95
N GLY A 183 -5.83 13.62 1.77
CA GLY A 183 -4.77 12.70 2.18
C GLY A 183 -3.65 12.58 1.14
N GLY A 184 -3.30 13.69 0.47
CA GLY A 184 -2.17 13.79 -0.43
C GLY A 184 -0.83 13.91 0.30
N GLY A 185 0.23 14.18 -0.46
CA GLY A 185 1.60 14.32 0.02
C GLY A 185 2.48 13.11 -0.28
N VAL A 186 3.78 13.37 -0.36
CA VAL A 186 4.74 12.35 -0.77
C VAL A 186 4.81 11.17 0.21
N LEU A 187 4.59 11.42 1.51
CA LEU A 187 4.60 10.38 2.54
C LEU A 187 3.46 9.37 2.36
N LEU A 188 2.25 9.84 2.08
CA LEU A 188 1.07 8.98 1.91
C LEU A 188 1.05 8.32 0.52
N GLU A 189 1.42 9.09 -0.53
CA GLU A 189 1.43 8.56 -1.89
C GLU A 189 2.52 7.52 -2.12
N LEU A 190 3.72 7.73 -1.58
CA LEU A 190 4.86 6.79 -1.68
C LEU A 190 5.02 5.93 -0.42
N SER A 191 3.93 5.63 0.28
CA SER A 191 3.93 4.79 1.48
C SER A 191 4.28 3.32 1.21
N HIS A 192 4.28 2.88 -0.04
CA HIS A 192 4.79 1.56 -0.43
C HIS A 192 6.22 1.33 0.03
N GLU A 193 7.05 2.38 0.02
CA GLU A 193 8.45 2.32 0.40
C GLU A 193 8.61 2.03 1.90
N ILE A 194 7.73 2.58 2.72
CA ILE A 194 7.67 2.28 4.16
C ILE A 194 7.13 0.86 4.38
N ASP A 195 6.11 0.46 3.62
CA ASP A 195 5.50 -0.87 3.72
C ASP A 195 6.51 -1.98 3.45
N TYR A 196 7.11 -2.01 2.24
CA TYR A 196 8.02 -3.10 1.91
C TYR A 196 9.32 -3.05 2.73
N THR A 197 9.74 -1.88 3.19
CA THR A 197 10.87 -1.76 4.10
C THR A 197 10.59 -2.50 5.41
N GLN A 198 9.41 -2.30 6.01
CA GLN A 198 9.02 -3.03 7.21
C GLN A 198 8.87 -4.54 6.95
N TRP A 199 8.28 -4.92 5.83
CA TRP A 199 8.08 -6.32 5.44
C TRP A 199 9.38 -7.10 5.23
N ILE A 200 10.43 -6.44 4.70
CA ILE A 200 11.72 -7.07 4.42
C ILE A 200 12.63 -7.03 5.65
N PHE A 201 12.72 -5.88 6.34
CA PHE A 201 13.74 -5.61 7.36
C PHE A 201 13.20 -5.59 8.80
N GLY A 202 11.90 -5.84 8.99
CA GLY A 202 11.25 -5.83 10.31
C GLY A 202 10.64 -4.48 10.68
N SER A 203 10.07 -4.38 11.88
CA SER A 203 9.35 -3.16 12.30
C SER A 203 10.29 -1.99 12.60
N VAL A 204 9.81 -0.78 12.35
CA VAL A 204 10.52 0.47 12.70
C VAL A 204 10.45 0.69 14.21
N LYS A 205 11.59 0.97 14.84
CA LYS A 205 11.73 1.30 16.27
C LYS A 205 11.81 2.79 16.52
N TRP A 206 12.48 3.50 15.65
CA TRP A 206 12.64 4.94 15.73
C TRP A 206 12.76 5.57 14.34
N VAL A 207 12.42 6.85 14.26
CA VAL A 207 12.49 7.66 13.07
C VAL A 207 13.23 8.95 13.35
N LYS A 208 14.09 9.38 12.40
CA LYS A 208 14.57 10.75 12.27
C LYS A 208 14.24 11.22 10.87
N ALA A 209 13.59 12.38 10.74
CA ALA A 209 13.06 12.82 9.45
C ALA A 209 13.23 14.31 9.19
N THR A 210 13.32 14.64 7.89
CA THR A 210 13.15 15.99 7.35
C THR A 210 12.14 15.90 6.21
N VAL A 211 11.05 16.63 6.34
CA VAL A 211 9.94 16.66 5.38
C VAL A 211 9.77 18.09 4.90
N LEU A 212 9.76 18.30 3.60
CA LEU A 212 9.82 19.63 3.01
C LEU A 212 8.80 19.79 1.88
N ARG A 213 8.38 21.03 1.68
CA ARG A 213 7.81 21.55 0.46
C ARG A 213 8.80 22.56 -0.11
N GLN A 214 9.66 22.11 -1.02
CA GLN A 214 10.81 22.92 -1.46
C GLN A 214 10.82 23.22 -2.96
N SER A 215 9.93 22.59 -3.73
CA SER A 215 9.88 22.80 -5.17
C SER A 215 8.91 23.91 -5.58
N HIS A 216 8.79 24.12 -6.90
CA HIS A 216 7.83 25.06 -7.49
C HIS A 216 6.47 24.42 -7.77
N LEU A 217 6.20 23.20 -7.29
CA LEU A 217 4.91 22.57 -7.44
C LEU A 217 3.83 23.33 -6.68
N GLU A 218 2.71 23.60 -7.36
CA GLU A 218 1.55 24.28 -6.77
C GLU A 218 0.67 23.25 -6.03
N ILE A 219 1.15 22.82 -4.84
CA ILE A 219 0.50 21.84 -3.97
C ILE A 219 0.47 22.38 -2.53
N ASP A 220 -0.40 21.87 -1.68
CA ASP A 220 -0.49 22.26 -0.26
C ASP A 220 0.12 21.22 0.69
N VAL A 221 0.76 20.21 0.14
CA VAL A 221 1.39 19.08 0.83
C VAL A 221 2.91 19.08 0.68
N GLU A 222 3.60 18.19 1.38
CA GLU A 222 5.04 17.97 1.20
C GLU A 222 5.36 17.29 -0.14
N ASP A 223 6.48 17.69 -0.75
CA ASP A 223 6.97 17.17 -2.02
C ASP A 223 8.26 16.35 -1.90
N THR A 224 8.92 16.41 -0.75
CA THR A 224 10.13 15.62 -0.46
C THR A 224 10.14 15.16 0.99
N ALA A 225 10.65 13.94 1.22
CA ALA A 225 10.90 13.43 2.55
C ALA A 225 12.20 12.61 2.59
N HIS A 226 13.02 12.90 3.60
CA HIS A 226 14.29 12.26 3.89
C HIS A 226 14.20 11.62 5.27
N LEU A 227 14.22 10.28 5.31
CA LEU A 227 13.97 9.51 6.51
C LEU A 227 15.17 8.65 6.88
N GLN A 228 15.43 8.52 8.18
CA GLN A 228 16.26 7.48 8.78
C GLN A 228 15.35 6.63 9.66
N LEU A 229 15.29 5.33 9.38
CA LEU A 229 14.46 4.38 10.09
C LEU A 229 15.37 3.38 10.80
N GLY A 230 15.31 3.33 12.13
CA GLY A 230 15.96 2.29 12.92
C GLY A 230 15.07 1.07 13.00
N MET A 231 15.55 -0.06 12.44
CA MET A 231 14.75 -1.28 12.33
C MET A 231 14.91 -2.21 13.52
N SER A 232 13.85 -2.99 13.83
CA SER A 232 13.99 -4.18 14.67
C SER A 232 14.57 -5.28 13.79
N ASN A 233 15.84 -5.55 13.99
CA ASN A 233 16.56 -6.35 13.03
C ASN A 233 16.20 -7.85 13.09
N GLY A 234 15.64 -8.37 12.00
CA GLY A 234 15.43 -9.81 11.78
C GLY A 234 16.68 -10.57 11.29
N PHE A 235 17.82 -9.88 11.05
CA PHE A 235 19.01 -10.48 10.46
C PHE A 235 20.16 -10.75 11.49
N ASN A 236 20.24 -9.94 12.53
CA ASN A 236 21.16 -10.11 13.66
C ASN A 236 20.72 -9.23 14.83
N ASP A 237 21.38 -9.34 15.99
CA ASP A 237 21.09 -8.51 17.17
C ASP A 237 21.61 -7.06 17.07
N LYS A 238 22.20 -6.67 15.94
CA LYS A 238 22.69 -5.30 15.72
C LYS A 238 21.61 -4.45 15.10
N GLN A 239 21.67 -3.15 15.36
CA GLN A 239 20.77 -2.18 14.80
C GLN A 239 21.01 -2.01 13.29
N LEU A 240 19.96 -2.15 12.49
CA LEU A 240 19.96 -1.80 11.07
C LEU A 240 19.31 -0.43 10.89
N VAL A 241 19.95 0.44 10.11
CA VAL A 241 19.39 1.73 9.72
C VAL A 241 19.06 1.70 8.23
N VAL A 242 17.84 2.08 7.90
CA VAL A 242 17.40 2.33 6.54
C VAL A 242 17.35 3.82 6.30
N THR A 243 18.00 4.30 5.24
CA THR A 243 17.77 5.65 4.70
C THR A 243 16.75 5.55 3.58
N LEU A 244 15.69 6.36 3.67
CA LEU A 244 14.60 6.35 2.71
C LEU A 244 14.37 7.77 2.22
N ASN A 245 14.51 7.99 0.90
CA ASN A 245 14.32 9.27 0.24
C ASN A 245 13.20 9.16 -0.78
N ILE A 246 12.16 9.95 -0.61
CA ILE A 246 10.99 9.95 -1.50
C ILE A 246 10.65 11.37 -1.94
N ASP A 247 10.22 11.51 -3.20
CA ASP A 247 9.94 12.84 -3.75
C ASP A 247 8.95 12.85 -4.93
N PHE A 248 8.38 14.04 -5.17
CA PHE A 248 7.55 14.39 -6.32
C PHE A 248 8.30 15.21 -7.39
N ILE A 249 9.60 15.40 -7.23
CA ILE A 249 10.36 16.42 -7.97
C ILE A 249 11.31 15.87 -9.02
N ARG A 250 11.66 14.59 -8.98
CA ARG A 250 12.62 14.01 -9.93
C ARG A 250 12.01 13.73 -11.30
N HIS A 251 12.71 14.12 -12.34
CA HIS A 251 12.24 13.92 -13.72
C HIS A 251 12.46 12.49 -14.23
N ASN A 252 13.48 11.80 -13.72
CA ASN A 252 13.70 10.37 -13.99
C ASN A 252 12.99 9.54 -12.90
N SER A 253 11.92 8.86 -13.25
CA SER A 253 11.23 7.97 -12.31
C SER A 253 12.18 6.94 -11.73
N THR A 254 12.23 6.85 -10.41
CA THR A 254 13.10 5.92 -9.67
C THR A 254 12.29 5.17 -8.64
N ARG A 255 12.55 3.88 -8.49
CA ARG A 255 12.11 3.04 -7.37
C ARG A 255 13.16 1.95 -7.19
N GLN A 256 13.95 2.07 -6.13
CA GLN A 256 15.05 1.14 -5.89
C GLN A 256 15.30 0.93 -4.39
N CYS A 257 15.83 -0.25 -4.07
CA CYS A 257 16.33 -0.60 -2.76
C CYS A 257 17.72 -1.20 -2.91
N HIS A 258 18.73 -0.54 -2.33
CA HIS A 258 20.11 -0.98 -2.32
C HIS A 258 20.51 -1.43 -0.92
N VAL A 259 20.92 -2.68 -0.78
CA VAL A 259 21.36 -3.27 0.50
C VAL A 259 22.83 -3.62 0.42
N ILE A 260 23.61 -3.06 1.35
CA ILE A 260 25.01 -3.35 1.53
C ILE A 260 25.14 -4.38 2.66
N GLY A 261 25.78 -5.50 2.38
CA GLY A 261 25.94 -6.59 3.34
C GLY A 261 27.39 -7.08 3.44
N GLU A 262 27.58 -8.04 4.33
CA GLU A 262 28.89 -8.63 4.65
C GLU A 262 29.54 -9.31 3.45
N LYS A 263 28.75 -9.94 2.57
CA LYS A 263 29.23 -10.75 1.43
C LYS A 263 28.92 -10.13 0.07
N GLY A 264 28.63 -8.85 0.02
CA GLY A 264 28.32 -8.12 -1.20
C GLY A 264 27.13 -7.20 -1.06
N SER A 265 26.63 -6.71 -2.17
CA SER A 265 25.51 -5.79 -2.23
C SER A 265 24.41 -6.33 -3.15
N LEU A 266 23.15 -6.07 -2.82
CA LEU A 266 21.99 -6.31 -3.69
C LEU A 266 21.32 -4.99 -4.02
N LEU A 267 20.97 -4.81 -5.29
CA LEU A 267 20.18 -3.70 -5.80
C LEU A 267 18.91 -4.23 -6.45
N TRP A 268 17.76 -3.85 -5.92
CA TRP A 268 16.47 -4.03 -6.58
C TRP A 268 16.08 -2.75 -7.30
N ASN A 269 15.70 -2.87 -8.58
CA ASN A 269 15.12 -1.81 -9.39
C ASN A 269 13.66 -2.15 -9.71
N GLY A 270 12.73 -1.48 -9.02
CA GLY A 270 11.29 -1.73 -9.16
C GLY A 270 10.69 -1.22 -10.47
N ILE A 271 11.35 -0.29 -11.16
CA ILE A 271 10.90 0.21 -12.48
C ILE A 271 11.26 -0.81 -13.56
N GLN A 272 12.45 -1.41 -13.48
CA GLN A 272 12.93 -2.39 -14.46
C GLN A 272 12.55 -3.83 -14.11
N GLY A 273 12.09 -4.07 -12.87
CA GLY A 273 11.83 -5.43 -12.39
C GLY A 273 13.09 -6.28 -12.28
N SER A 274 14.25 -5.66 -11.99
CA SER A 274 15.55 -6.32 -11.94
C SER A 274 16.13 -6.39 -10.52
N ILE A 275 17.01 -7.37 -10.32
CA ILE A 275 17.84 -7.55 -9.13
C ILE A 275 19.27 -7.76 -9.59
N GLU A 276 20.16 -6.95 -9.05
CA GLU A 276 21.59 -7.01 -9.35
C GLU A 276 22.38 -7.31 -8.07
N PHE A 277 23.47 -8.05 -8.20
CA PHE A 277 24.36 -8.44 -7.12
C PHE A 277 25.79 -7.98 -7.41
N PHE A 278 26.40 -7.33 -6.46
CA PHE A 278 27.83 -7.00 -6.51
C PHE A 278 28.59 -7.88 -5.51
N SER A 279 29.45 -8.74 -6.03
CA SER A 279 30.30 -9.62 -5.21
C SER A 279 31.57 -8.88 -4.77
N PRO A 280 32.12 -9.14 -3.57
CA PRO A 280 33.39 -8.53 -3.13
C PRO A 280 34.59 -8.82 -4.03
N ASN A 281 34.51 -9.86 -4.87
CA ASN A 281 35.57 -10.28 -5.76
C ASN A 281 35.27 -9.95 -7.24
N SER A 282 34.34 -9.06 -7.51
CA SER A 282 33.93 -8.65 -8.84
C SER A 282 34.03 -7.13 -8.97
N ASP A 283 34.36 -6.66 -10.17
CA ASP A 283 34.33 -5.23 -10.51
C ASP A 283 33.04 -4.81 -11.24
N GLU A 284 32.12 -5.78 -11.45
CA GLU A 284 30.88 -5.56 -12.18
C GLU A 284 29.68 -6.10 -11.40
N TRP A 285 28.49 -5.52 -11.65
CA TRP A 285 27.21 -6.01 -11.18
C TRP A 285 26.74 -7.20 -12.01
N GLU A 286 26.33 -8.26 -11.35
CA GLU A 286 25.70 -9.45 -11.94
C GLU A 286 24.18 -9.31 -11.86
N VAL A 287 23.47 -9.45 -12.99
CA VAL A 287 22.01 -9.50 -13.01
C VAL A 287 21.55 -10.88 -12.55
N LEU A 288 20.95 -10.96 -11.37
CA LEU A 288 20.41 -12.23 -10.82
C LEU A 288 18.97 -12.49 -11.25
N TYR A 289 18.22 -11.43 -11.53
CA TYR A 289 16.82 -11.52 -11.91
C TYR A 289 16.45 -10.35 -12.80
N SER A 290 15.67 -10.59 -13.83
CA SER A 290 15.08 -9.56 -14.68
C SER A 290 13.77 -10.08 -15.25
N ASN A 291 12.66 -9.50 -14.78
CA ASN A 291 11.33 -9.79 -15.28
C ASN A 291 10.43 -8.57 -15.08
N LEU A 292 10.21 -7.84 -16.15
CA LEU A 292 9.26 -6.73 -16.16
C LEU A 292 7.85 -7.30 -16.36
N THR A 293 7.05 -7.26 -15.30
CA THR A 293 5.67 -7.71 -15.36
C THR A 293 4.77 -6.69 -16.07
N GLU A 294 3.63 -7.15 -16.58
CA GLU A 294 2.59 -6.28 -17.10
C GLU A 294 2.08 -5.31 -16.02
N ARG A 295 1.59 -4.16 -16.47
CA ARG A 295 1.19 -3.05 -15.60
C ARG A 295 0.17 -3.43 -14.52
N ASN A 296 -0.76 -4.35 -14.82
CA ASN A 296 -1.83 -4.74 -13.92
C ASN A 296 -1.50 -5.99 -13.08
N TYR A 297 -0.40 -6.69 -13.37
CA TYR A 297 -0.07 -7.98 -12.75
C TYR A 297 -0.19 -7.97 -11.21
N THR A 298 0.42 -6.99 -10.53
CA THR A 298 0.41 -6.93 -9.06
C THR A 298 -0.99 -6.68 -8.50
N TYR A 299 -1.80 -5.89 -9.18
CA TYR A 299 -3.20 -5.64 -8.82
C TYR A 299 -4.08 -6.87 -9.05
N GLU A 300 -3.85 -7.62 -10.13
CA GLU A 300 -4.55 -8.88 -10.39
C GLU A 300 -4.26 -9.91 -9.31
N GLN A 301 -2.98 -10.06 -8.92
CA GLN A 301 -2.60 -10.97 -7.83
C GLN A 301 -3.20 -10.52 -6.49
N GLU A 302 -3.24 -9.24 -6.22
CA GLU A 302 -3.86 -8.66 -5.04
C GLU A 302 -5.36 -8.98 -4.95
N ILE A 303 -6.12 -8.77 -6.02
CA ILE A 303 -7.56 -9.08 -6.07
C ILE A 303 -7.80 -10.59 -5.94
N ARG A 304 -7.04 -11.43 -6.65
CA ARG A 304 -7.12 -12.89 -6.49
C ARG A 304 -6.87 -13.32 -5.06
N HIS A 305 -5.85 -12.75 -4.44
CA HIS A 305 -5.49 -13.06 -3.06
C HIS A 305 -6.58 -12.59 -2.07
N PHE A 306 -7.15 -11.42 -2.26
CA PHE A 306 -8.23 -10.90 -1.43
C PHE A 306 -9.46 -11.83 -1.47
N ILE A 307 -9.92 -12.20 -2.66
CA ILE A 307 -11.06 -13.11 -2.84
C ILE A 307 -10.75 -14.48 -2.24
N SER A 308 -9.59 -15.05 -2.53
CA SER A 308 -9.17 -16.34 -1.97
C SER A 308 -9.07 -16.32 -0.44
N SER A 309 -8.63 -15.21 0.16
CA SER A 309 -8.59 -15.05 1.62
C SER A 309 -10.00 -15.08 2.23
N ILE A 310 -10.98 -14.48 1.57
CA ILE A 310 -12.38 -14.52 2.00
C ILE A 310 -12.92 -15.96 1.93
N GLU A 311 -12.72 -16.62 0.80
CA GLU A 311 -13.25 -17.96 0.54
C GLU A 311 -12.64 -19.03 1.44
N SER A 312 -11.33 -18.90 1.75
CA SER A 312 -10.62 -19.85 2.61
C SER A 312 -10.65 -19.48 4.09
N GLY A 313 -11.02 -18.24 4.44
CA GLY A 313 -10.90 -17.72 5.81
C GLY A 313 -9.45 -17.55 6.28
N SER A 314 -8.48 -17.48 5.34
CA SER A 314 -7.07 -17.31 5.66
C SER A 314 -6.72 -15.83 5.83
N SER A 315 -5.73 -15.54 6.68
CA SER A 315 -5.23 -14.18 6.86
C SER A 315 -4.66 -13.63 5.55
N PRO A 316 -4.95 -12.37 5.20
CA PRO A 316 -4.42 -11.76 3.98
C PRO A 316 -2.91 -11.51 4.10
N HIS A 317 -2.23 -11.53 2.96
CA HIS A 317 -0.78 -11.27 2.86
C HIS A 317 -0.40 -9.85 3.31
N VAL A 318 -1.31 -8.90 3.18
CA VAL A 318 -1.19 -7.51 3.65
C VAL A 318 -2.40 -7.20 4.52
N SER A 319 -2.22 -7.29 5.81
CA SER A 319 -3.30 -7.12 6.79
C SER A 319 -3.63 -5.64 7.07
N GLY A 320 -4.71 -5.41 7.80
CA GLY A 320 -5.00 -4.07 8.36
C GLY A 320 -3.95 -3.60 9.35
N GLU A 321 -3.30 -4.53 10.09
CA GLU A 321 -2.18 -4.22 10.99
C GLU A 321 -0.94 -3.73 10.22
N ASP A 322 -0.64 -4.32 9.05
CA ASP A 322 0.43 -3.81 8.18
C ASP A 322 0.14 -2.37 7.76
N GLY A 323 -1.12 -2.08 7.37
CA GLY A 323 -1.56 -0.72 7.07
C GLY A 323 -1.41 0.24 8.24
N LEU A 324 -1.81 -0.16 9.45
CA LEU A 324 -1.64 0.62 10.68
C LEU A 324 -0.15 0.89 10.98
N ASN A 325 0.72 -0.10 10.81
CA ASN A 325 2.14 0.05 11.04
C ASN A 325 2.76 1.11 10.11
N VAL A 326 2.35 1.15 8.85
CA VAL A 326 2.81 2.18 7.89
C VAL A 326 2.34 3.57 8.32
N VAL A 327 1.07 3.74 8.64
CA VAL A 327 0.53 5.05 9.07
C VAL A 327 1.18 5.49 10.39
N SER A 328 1.45 4.57 11.31
CA SER A 328 2.17 4.87 12.57
C SER A 328 3.59 5.38 12.33
N VAL A 329 4.30 4.83 11.34
CA VAL A 329 5.60 5.36 10.91
C VAL A 329 5.45 6.77 10.33
N ILE A 330 4.46 7.02 9.48
CA ILE A 330 4.19 8.35 8.91
C ILE A 330 3.91 9.39 10.00
N GLU A 331 3.12 9.05 11.01
CA GLU A 331 2.87 9.93 12.17
C GLU A 331 4.18 10.23 12.94
N ALA A 332 5.02 9.22 13.16
CA ALA A 332 6.33 9.41 13.78
C ALA A 332 7.26 10.28 12.93
N VAL A 333 7.20 10.15 11.60
CA VAL A 333 7.93 11.01 10.64
C VAL A 333 7.49 12.47 10.78
N LYS A 334 6.19 12.74 10.75
CA LYS A 334 5.62 14.08 10.93
C LYS A 334 6.05 14.68 12.27
N LYS A 335 5.95 13.91 13.35
CA LYS A 335 6.40 14.32 14.69
C LYS A 335 7.89 14.62 14.71
N SER A 336 8.74 13.74 14.17
CA SER A 336 10.19 13.93 14.11
C SER A 336 10.58 15.20 13.35
N ASN A 337 9.88 15.49 12.26
CA ASN A 337 10.10 16.68 11.46
C ASN A 337 9.78 17.98 12.24
N VAL A 338 8.66 18.01 12.96
CA VAL A 338 8.24 19.16 13.76
C VAL A 338 9.15 19.39 14.97
N GLU A 339 9.53 18.32 15.68
CA GLU A 339 10.35 18.40 16.88
C GLU A 339 11.86 18.55 16.57
N GLY A 340 12.29 18.28 15.33
CA GLY A 340 13.68 18.22 14.94
C GLY A 340 14.49 17.15 15.68
N SER A 341 13.81 16.15 16.26
CA SER A 341 14.36 15.12 17.13
C SER A 341 14.09 13.70 16.62
N LEU A 342 14.79 12.72 17.19
CA LEU A 342 14.52 11.31 16.97
C LEU A 342 13.25 10.92 17.76
N VAL A 343 12.33 10.23 17.10
CA VAL A 343 11.06 9.75 17.67
C VAL A 343 11.05 8.23 17.71
N TYR A 344 10.81 7.66 18.90
CA TYR A 344 10.61 6.23 19.08
C TYR A 344 9.15 5.85 18.84
N LEU A 345 8.93 4.75 18.12
CA LEU A 345 7.62 4.16 17.98
C LEU A 345 7.33 3.25 19.16
N GLU A 346 6.15 3.39 19.74
CA GLU A 346 5.68 2.47 20.77
C GLU A 346 5.50 1.08 20.14
N GLN A 347 6.10 0.07 20.76
CA GLN A 347 5.83 -1.30 20.37
C GLN A 347 4.45 -1.67 20.88
N HIS A 348 3.50 -1.78 19.97
CA HIS A 348 2.23 -2.38 20.31
C HIS A 348 2.45 -3.89 20.45
N ARG A 349 2.59 -4.35 21.72
CA ARG A 349 2.47 -5.78 22.01
C ARG A 349 1.01 -6.15 21.72
N VAL A 350 0.81 -6.98 20.70
CA VAL A 350 -0.43 -7.71 20.45
C VAL A 350 -0.63 -8.73 21.57
#